data_4cbcd01576465bf8261ef69ce9d9c65c
#
_entry.id   4cbcd01576465bf8261ef69ce9d9c65c
#
_cell.length_a   1.000
_cell.length_b   1.000
_cell.length_c   1.000
_cell.angle_alpha   90.00
_cell.angle_beta   90.00
_cell.angle_gamma   90.00
#
_symmetry.space_group_name_H-M   'P 1'
#
loop_
_entity.id
_entity.type
_entity.pdbx_description
1 polymer ?
#
loop_
_entity_poly.entity_id
_entity_poly.type
_entity_poly.pdbx_seq_one_letter_code
_entity_poly.pdbx_strand_id
1 'polypeptide(L)'
;MKKILIVAMADSVHTARWIRQFDDDEINFVLFPSTPHRRIHPLILQHISAKLKSSLKISPWMKCGALPLGVIDLLFNNRFRARLLAKEIDAFNPDLIHIMETQHAGYLTDKALSLASKKPKLALSIWGSDLFWFQRFPKHQSRIRRVLEGVDILVTECKRDQSLARELGYQGKFLELMPATGGLDTSRLRSIALVNRPSARKHIAVKGYSGFVGLGREALKVIEEIEDQIKDFSLTVYSAGLGTLWFSRKLRKSMGNRIHVARKHKLSNLEIEAMFLKSRVALGLSQSDGLPATVKEAMCTGAFPVQTATSCAGEWFAADFGGILVAPHNISDASKAMLRAVSDDNLVDSAMVRNLEIADIKFSESKVRDMSRILYLDLEISE
;
A
#
# COMPACT_ATOMS: atom_id res chain seq x y z
N MET A 1 -14.26 3.28 25.91
CA MET A 1 -13.93 3.60 24.51
C MET A 1 -12.42 3.75 24.38
N LYS A 2 -11.79 2.88 23.57
CA LYS A 2 -10.32 2.89 23.38
C LYS A 2 -9.89 4.15 22.62
N LYS A 3 -8.79 4.75 23.04
CA LYS A 3 -8.22 5.96 22.44
C LYS A 3 -7.02 5.60 21.57
N ILE A 4 -7.14 5.75 20.28
CA ILE A 4 -6.09 5.39 19.33
C ILE A 4 -5.57 6.64 18.62
N LEU A 5 -4.27 6.89 18.74
CA LEU A 5 -3.60 7.94 18.00
C LEU A 5 -2.92 7.33 16.76
N ILE A 6 -3.44 7.65 15.57
CA ILE A 6 -2.84 7.22 14.30
C ILE A 6 -1.84 8.28 13.84
N VAL A 7 -0.58 7.88 13.66
CA VAL A 7 0.46 8.72 13.06
C VAL A 7 0.73 8.20 11.66
N ALA A 8 0.27 8.94 10.64
CA ALA A 8 0.27 8.47 9.25
C ALA A 8 0.29 9.61 8.23
N MET A 9 0.57 9.29 6.97
CA MET A 9 0.42 10.23 5.85
C MET A 9 -1.07 10.44 5.56
N ALA A 10 -1.62 11.62 5.89
CA ALA A 10 -3.05 11.91 5.75
C ALA A 10 -3.54 12.08 4.29
N ASP A 11 -2.64 12.17 3.32
CA ASP A 11 -2.95 12.17 1.89
C ASP A 11 -2.82 10.77 1.24
N SER A 12 -2.41 9.76 2.01
CA SER A 12 -2.24 8.39 1.54
C SER A 12 -3.56 7.64 1.44
N VAL A 13 -3.76 6.96 0.31
CA VAL A 13 -4.89 6.02 0.13
C VAL A 13 -4.82 4.85 1.12
N HIS A 14 -3.62 4.45 1.53
CA HIS A 14 -3.43 3.37 2.51
C HIS A 14 -3.99 3.78 3.87
N THR A 15 -3.62 4.95 4.38
CA THR A 15 -4.19 5.53 5.60
C THR A 15 -5.71 5.66 5.51
N ALA A 16 -6.21 6.15 4.37
CA ALA A 16 -7.64 6.34 4.17
C ALA A 16 -8.43 5.02 4.17
N ARG A 17 -7.94 4.01 3.46
CA ARG A 17 -8.55 2.67 3.44
C ARG A 17 -8.49 1.99 4.81
N TRP A 18 -7.40 2.17 5.53
CA TRP A 18 -7.27 1.63 6.88
C TRP A 18 -8.30 2.23 7.84
N ILE A 19 -8.39 3.56 7.92
CA ILE A 19 -9.34 4.26 8.82
C ILE A 19 -10.78 3.90 8.48
N ARG A 20 -11.11 3.77 7.20
CA ARG A 20 -12.47 3.46 6.73
C ARG A 20 -13.01 2.10 7.22
N GLN A 21 -12.16 1.18 7.64
CA GLN A 21 -12.57 -0.13 8.14
C GLN A 21 -13.28 -0.07 9.49
N PHE A 22 -13.07 1.02 10.25
CA PHE A 22 -13.58 1.16 11.60
C PHE A 22 -14.83 2.04 11.60
N ASP A 23 -15.98 1.39 11.73
CA ASP A 23 -17.27 2.04 11.87
C ASP A 23 -17.78 1.99 13.32
N ASP A 24 -16.94 1.56 14.26
CA ASP A 24 -17.29 1.30 15.66
C ASP A 24 -17.27 2.56 16.51
N ASP A 25 -18.36 2.76 17.28
CA ASP A 25 -18.46 3.78 18.31
C ASP A 25 -17.56 3.51 19.54
N GLU A 26 -16.89 2.34 19.57
CA GLU A 26 -16.01 1.93 20.68
C GLU A 26 -14.59 2.48 20.58
N ILE A 27 -14.18 3.02 19.43
CA ILE A 27 -12.83 3.54 19.20
C ILE A 27 -12.86 5.04 18.96
N ASN A 28 -12.06 5.77 19.73
CA ASN A 28 -11.84 7.20 19.53
C ASN A 28 -10.51 7.41 18.81
N PHE A 29 -10.55 7.83 17.56
CA PHE A 29 -9.38 8.08 16.75
C PHE A 29 -8.95 9.54 16.73
N VAL A 30 -7.65 9.79 16.87
CA VAL A 30 -7.01 11.03 16.44
C VAL A 30 -6.00 10.69 15.35
N LEU A 31 -6.07 11.37 14.22
CA LEU A 31 -5.07 11.29 13.16
C LEU A 31 -4.09 12.45 13.29
N PHE A 32 -2.82 12.11 13.53
CA PHE A 32 -1.71 13.06 13.44
C PHE A 32 -0.95 12.83 12.14
N PRO A 33 -0.93 13.77 11.21
CA PRO A 33 -0.25 13.62 9.94
C PRO A 33 1.27 13.56 10.08
N SER A 34 1.86 12.48 9.57
CA SER A 34 3.30 12.24 9.65
C SER A 34 4.14 13.07 8.68
N THR A 35 3.54 13.60 7.62
CA THR A 35 4.19 14.47 6.64
C THR A 35 3.45 15.79 6.49
N PRO A 36 4.17 16.91 6.21
CA PRO A 36 3.51 18.16 5.79
C PRO A 36 2.86 17.95 4.42
N HIS A 37 1.55 18.11 4.31
CA HIS A 37 0.84 18.03 3.04
C HIS A 37 -0.28 19.04 2.99
N ARG A 38 -0.66 19.41 1.76
CA ARG A 38 -1.68 20.44 1.51
C ARG A 38 -3.11 19.91 1.56
N ARG A 39 -3.29 18.59 1.48
CA ARG A 39 -4.62 17.96 1.33
C ARG A 39 -4.71 16.70 2.17
N ILE A 40 -5.86 16.52 2.75
CA ILE A 40 -6.27 15.24 3.36
C ILE A 40 -6.93 14.41 2.27
N HIS A 41 -6.73 13.11 2.31
CA HIS A 41 -7.33 12.21 1.32
C HIS A 41 -8.87 12.33 1.34
N PRO A 42 -9.55 12.41 0.18
CA PRO A 42 -11.00 12.62 0.14
C PRO A 42 -11.80 11.58 0.91
N LEU A 43 -11.38 10.31 0.91
CA LEU A 43 -12.03 9.25 1.68
C LEU A 43 -11.96 9.48 3.20
N ILE A 44 -10.89 10.09 3.73
CA ILE A 44 -10.82 10.47 5.15
C ILE A 44 -11.82 11.59 5.44
N LEU A 45 -11.90 12.58 4.56
CA LEU A 45 -12.86 13.68 4.70
C LEU A 45 -14.31 13.19 4.62
N GLN A 46 -14.60 12.25 3.72
CA GLN A 46 -15.93 11.63 3.60
C GLN A 46 -16.28 10.85 4.88
N HIS A 47 -15.34 10.10 5.44
CA HIS A 47 -15.54 9.38 6.70
C HIS A 47 -15.84 10.33 7.87
N ILE A 48 -15.12 11.46 7.95
CA ILE A 48 -15.36 12.50 8.97
C ILE A 48 -16.74 13.15 8.80
N SER A 49 -17.14 13.46 7.56
CA SER A 49 -18.40 14.14 7.28
C SER A 49 -19.63 13.24 7.35
N ALA A 50 -19.50 11.96 7.01
CA ALA A 50 -20.61 11.00 7.04
C ALA A 50 -21.05 10.64 8.47
N LYS A 51 -20.16 10.82 9.44
CA LYS A 51 -20.41 10.53 10.85
C LYS A 51 -20.36 11.81 11.68
N LEU A 52 -21.49 12.49 11.84
CA LEU A 52 -21.68 13.57 12.83
C LEU A 52 -21.31 13.13 14.28
N LYS A 53 -21.21 11.81 14.53
CA LYS A 53 -20.76 11.18 15.77
C LYS A 53 -19.36 10.55 15.66
N SER A 54 -18.67 10.70 14.53
CA SER A 54 -17.34 10.12 14.33
C SER A 54 -16.34 10.75 15.31
N SER A 55 -15.71 9.89 16.06
CA SER A 55 -14.64 10.24 16.99
C SER A 55 -13.30 10.57 16.29
N LEU A 56 -13.25 10.51 14.95
CA LEU A 56 -12.03 10.83 14.21
C LEU A 56 -11.77 12.34 14.23
N LYS A 57 -10.76 12.75 14.95
CA LYS A 57 -10.23 14.11 14.96
C LYS A 57 -8.94 14.19 14.18
N ILE A 58 -8.77 15.25 13.40
CA ILE A 58 -7.48 15.58 12.81
C ILE A 58 -6.83 16.63 13.70
N SER A 59 -5.58 16.40 14.05
CA SER A 59 -4.83 17.34 14.88
C SER A 59 -4.92 18.75 14.29
N PRO A 60 -5.34 19.78 15.08
CA PRO A 60 -5.60 21.11 14.60
C PRO A 60 -4.36 21.80 14.00
N TRP A 61 -3.18 21.35 14.35
CA TRP A 61 -1.91 21.91 13.88
C TRP A 61 -1.67 21.75 12.37
N MET A 62 -2.42 20.88 11.71
CA MET A 62 -2.30 20.68 10.27
C MET A 62 -3.10 21.67 9.42
N LYS A 63 -3.99 22.46 10.05
CA LYS A 63 -4.75 23.48 9.34
C LYS A 63 -3.93 24.71 8.95
N CYS A 64 -2.75 24.89 9.54
CA CYS A 64 -1.93 26.10 9.39
C CYS A 64 -0.95 26.09 8.19
N GLY A 65 -1.16 25.26 7.18
CA GLY A 65 -0.41 25.33 5.92
C GLY A 65 0.88 24.51 5.92
N ALA A 66 0.97 23.58 4.99
CA ALA A 66 2.03 22.59 4.89
C ALA A 66 3.42 23.16 4.53
N LEU A 67 3.48 24.29 3.81
CA LEU A 67 4.76 24.88 3.36
C LEU A 67 5.55 25.54 4.50
N PRO A 68 5.00 26.43 5.31
CA PRO A 68 5.73 27.01 6.44
C PRO A 68 6.17 25.98 7.45
N LEU A 69 5.31 25.01 7.76
CA LEU A 69 5.63 23.91 8.69
C LEU A 69 6.73 23.01 8.14
N GLY A 70 6.74 22.73 6.85
CA GLY A 70 7.78 21.93 6.20
C GLY A 70 9.14 22.61 6.23
N VAL A 71 9.19 23.93 6.01
CA VAL A 71 10.42 24.72 6.11
C VAL A 71 10.93 24.81 7.55
N ILE A 72 10.03 25.11 8.49
CA ILE A 72 10.38 25.14 9.92
C ILE A 72 10.90 23.79 10.38
N ASP A 73 10.24 22.71 10.02
CA ASP A 73 10.68 21.34 10.36
C ASP A 73 12.05 21.00 9.78
N LEU A 74 12.30 21.40 8.54
CA LEU A 74 13.61 21.19 7.88
C LEU A 74 14.72 21.95 8.63
N LEU A 75 14.49 23.21 9.00
CA LEU A 75 15.43 24.03 9.75
C LEU A 75 15.68 23.51 11.17
N PHE A 76 14.68 22.91 11.81
CA PHE A 76 14.77 22.39 13.17
C PHE A 76 14.89 20.87 13.26
N ASN A 77 15.30 20.21 12.19
CA ASN A 77 15.50 18.75 12.12
C ASN A 77 14.31 17.93 12.67
N ASN A 78 13.10 18.25 12.20
CA ASN A 78 11.81 17.69 12.63
C ASN A 78 11.48 17.83 14.13
N ARG A 79 12.18 18.70 14.85
CA ARG A 79 11.94 18.90 16.29
C ARG A 79 10.61 19.62 16.55
N PHE A 80 10.18 20.47 15.64
CA PHE A 80 8.95 21.20 15.81
C PHE A 80 7.73 20.29 15.78
N ARG A 81 7.60 19.46 14.73
CA ARG A 81 6.49 18.48 14.66
C ARG A 81 6.56 17.42 15.73
N ALA A 82 7.75 16.99 16.14
CA ALA A 82 7.92 16.08 17.26
C ALA A 82 7.37 16.67 18.57
N ARG A 83 7.58 17.97 18.85
CA ARG A 83 6.98 18.67 19.99
C ARG A 83 5.46 18.76 19.88
N LEU A 84 4.92 19.01 18.69
CA LEU A 84 3.47 19.02 18.48
C LEU A 84 2.85 17.65 18.71
N LEU A 85 3.49 16.60 18.21
CA LEU A 85 3.03 15.23 18.42
C LEU A 85 3.13 14.84 19.91
N ALA A 86 4.21 15.23 20.61
CA ALA A 86 4.35 15.00 22.04
C ALA A 86 3.21 15.67 22.84
N LYS A 87 2.87 16.93 22.52
CA LYS A 87 1.73 17.62 23.14
C LYS A 87 0.40 16.91 22.84
N GLU A 88 0.21 16.39 21.62
CA GLU A 88 -0.99 15.62 21.29
C GLU A 88 -1.06 14.30 22.07
N ILE A 89 0.05 13.59 22.20
CA ILE A 89 0.16 12.37 23.01
C ILE A 89 -0.23 12.66 24.47
N ASP A 90 0.34 13.71 25.06
CA ASP A 90 0.07 14.06 26.46
C ASP A 90 -1.38 14.53 26.67
N ALA A 91 -1.93 15.32 25.74
CA ALA A 91 -3.30 15.84 25.85
C ALA A 91 -4.38 14.79 25.56
N PHE A 92 -4.18 13.96 24.54
CA PHE A 92 -5.13 12.93 24.16
C PHE A 92 -5.05 11.70 25.08
N ASN A 93 -3.84 11.41 25.61
CA ASN A 93 -3.54 10.24 26.44
C ASN A 93 -4.04 8.94 25.77
N PRO A 94 -3.48 8.55 24.62
CA PRO A 94 -3.93 7.38 23.89
C PRO A 94 -3.58 6.08 24.61
N ASP A 95 -4.42 5.06 24.46
CA ASP A 95 -4.11 3.68 24.90
C ASP A 95 -3.06 3.05 23.96
N LEU A 96 -3.10 3.42 22.67
CA LEU A 96 -2.18 2.95 21.64
C LEU A 96 -1.87 4.06 20.63
N ILE A 97 -0.61 4.14 20.22
CA ILE A 97 -0.19 4.88 19.03
C ILE A 97 -0.01 3.87 17.90
N HIS A 98 -0.80 4.01 16.83
CA HIS A 98 -0.61 3.23 15.61
C HIS A 98 0.20 4.03 14.60
N ILE A 99 1.41 3.59 14.36
CA ILE A 99 2.39 4.18 13.47
C ILE A 99 2.24 3.51 12.10
N MET A 100 1.94 4.27 11.06
CA MET A 100 1.80 3.72 9.72
C MET A 100 2.96 4.18 8.85
N GLU A 101 3.90 3.28 8.59
CA GLU A 101 5.16 3.45 7.89
C GLU A 101 6.30 3.96 8.81
N THR A 102 7.52 3.51 8.51
CA THR A 102 8.68 3.72 9.40
C THR A 102 9.34 5.08 9.24
N GLN A 103 9.59 5.55 7.98
CA GLN A 103 10.47 6.72 7.73
C GLN A 103 9.86 8.04 8.16
N HIS A 104 8.59 8.27 7.86
CA HIS A 104 7.92 9.52 8.23
C HIS A 104 7.22 9.41 9.58
N ALA A 105 6.38 8.37 9.76
CA ALA A 105 5.61 8.21 10.99
C ALA A 105 6.46 7.66 12.14
N GLY A 106 7.23 6.59 11.90
CA GLY A 106 8.06 5.94 12.91
C GLY A 106 9.13 6.86 13.49
N TYR A 107 9.92 7.50 12.62
CA TYR A 107 10.96 8.41 13.07
C TYR A 107 10.42 9.66 13.79
N LEU A 108 9.23 10.13 13.40
CA LEU A 108 8.58 11.26 14.07
C LEU A 108 8.08 10.86 15.46
N THR A 109 7.46 9.68 15.57
CA THR A 109 6.91 9.15 16.83
C THR A 109 8.02 8.85 17.84
N ASP A 110 9.10 8.18 17.42
CA ASP A 110 10.28 7.94 18.27
C ASP A 110 10.81 9.23 18.90
N LYS A 111 10.92 10.27 18.07
CA LYS A 111 11.38 11.58 18.54
C LYS A 111 10.34 12.29 19.45
N ALA A 112 9.06 12.15 19.17
CA ALA A 112 8.01 12.73 19.99
C ALA A 112 7.93 12.06 21.35
N LEU A 113 8.09 10.74 21.42
CA LEU A 113 8.09 9.98 22.67
C LEU A 113 9.25 10.34 23.59
N SER A 114 10.38 10.79 23.06
CA SER A 114 11.46 11.32 23.90
C SER A 114 11.12 12.66 24.57
N LEU A 115 10.06 13.34 24.14
CA LEU A 115 9.60 14.63 24.64
C LEU A 115 8.28 14.55 25.40
N ALA A 116 7.48 13.51 25.16
CA ALA A 116 6.19 13.29 25.81
C ALA A 116 6.37 12.72 27.23
N SER A 117 5.46 13.11 28.12
CA SER A 117 5.38 12.57 29.48
C SER A 117 4.69 11.19 29.52
N LYS A 118 3.77 10.93 28.61
CA LYS A 118 3.04 9.66 28.47
C LYS A 118 3.79 8.67 27.59
N LYS A 119 3.67 7.38 27.95
CA LYS A 119 4.30 6.27 27.22
C LYS A 119 3.25 5.21 26.88
N PRO A 120 2.38 5.48 25.88
CA PRO A 120 1.37 4.52 25.44
C PRO A 120 2.02 3.32 24.74
N LYS A 121 1.26 2.23 24.56
CA LYS A 121 1.66 1.11 23.71
C LYS A 121 1.84 1.56 22.25
N LEU A 122 2.75 0.91 21.53
CA LEU A 122 3.08 1.25 20.14
C LEU A 122 2.80 0.09 19.21
N ALA A 123 2.05 0.34 18.15
CA ALA A 123 1.94 -0.55 17.01
C ALA A 123 2.55 0.10 15.77
N LEU A 124 3.30 -0.66 14.98
CA LEU A 124 3.88 -0.20 13.72
C LEU A 124 3.39 -1.07 12.56
N SER A 125 2.82 -0.46 11.54
CA SER A 125 2.52 -1.12 10.27
C SER A 125 3.64 -0.89 9.26
N ILE A 126 4.26 -1.98 8.82
CA ILE A 126 5.28 -2.02 7.77
C ILE A 126 4.58 -2.15 6.41
N TRP A 127 4.98 -1.33 5.43
CA TRP A 127 4.47 -1.35 4.06
C TRP A 127 5.47 -1.96 3.06
N GLY A 128 6.44 -2.70 3.56
CA GLY A 128 7.46 -3.41 2.80
C GLY A 128 8.69 -2.56 2.51
N SER A 129 8.62 -1.61 1.59
CA SER A 129 9.79 -0.80 1.21
C SER A 129 10.39 -0.01 2.37
N ASP A 130 9.59 0.41 3.32
CA ASP A 130 10.01 1.16 4.50
C ASP A 130 10.92 0.34 5.44
N LEU A 131 10.86 -0.99 5.39
CA LEU A 131 11.81 -1.86 6.05
C LEU A 131 12.82 -2.44 5.04
N PHE A 132 12.33 -3.24 4.06
CA PHE A 132 13.17 -4.01 3.14
C PHE A 132 14.16 -3.17 2.34
N TRP A 133 13.76 -2.00 1.85
CA TRP A 133 14.64 -1.14 1.09
C TRP A 133 15.53 -0.28 1.96
N PHE A 134 14.94 0.41 2.94
CA PHE A 134 15.65 1.43 3.71
C PHE A 134 16.67 0.87 4.69
N GLN A 135 16.51 -0.37 5.18
CA GLN A 135 17.50 -0.99 6.06
C GLN A 135 18.88 -1.16 5.41
N ARG A 136 18.97 -1.09 4.09
CA ARG A 136 20.26 -1.16 3.34
C ARG A 136 21.16 0.06 3.55
N PHE A 137 20.59 1.15 4.01
CA PHE A 137 21.31 2.40 4.25
C PHE A 137 21.66 2.55 5.73
N PRO A 138 22.97 2.63 6.11
CA PRO A 138 23.38 2.60 7.52
C PRO A 138 22.65 3.62 8.43
N LYS A 139 22.46 4.86 7.93
CA LYS A 139 21.73 5.90 8.68
C LYS A 139 20.25 5.57 8.90
N HIS A 140 19.62 4.90 7.96
CA HIS A 140 18.23 4.43 8.10
C HIS A 140 18.18 3.19 8.97
N GLN A 141 19.10 2.25 8.78
CA GLN A 141 19.15 1.01 9.56
C GLN A 141 19.22 1.28 11.07
N SER A 142 20.12 2.15 11.51
CA SER A 142 20.22 2.51 12.94
C SER A 142 18.96 3.17 13.48
N ARG A 143 18.28 3.98 12.70
CA ARG A 143 17.00 4.60 13.10
C ARG A 143 15.86 3.59 13.11
N ILE A 144 15.81 2.67 12.13
CA ILE A 144 14.83 1.58 12.09
C ILE A 144 14.98 0.70 13.34
N ARG A 145 16.20 0.28 13.69
CA ARG A 145 16.46 -0.49 14.92
C ARG A 145 15.88 0.21 16.14
N ARG A 146 16.16 1.49 16.32
CA ARG A 146 15.66 2.27 17.46
C ARG A 146 14.13 2.37 17.48
N VAL A 147 13.47 2.51 16.33
CA VAL A 147 12.01 2.49 16.25
C VAL A 147 11.47 1.11 16.65
N LEU A 148 12.07 0.03 16.13
CA LEU A 148 11.65 -1.34 16.40
C LEU A 148 11.84 -1.72 17.89
N GLU A 149 12.89 -1.24 18.55
CA GLU A 149 13.12 -1.44 20.00
C GLU A 149 11.98 -0.89 20.87
N GLY A 150 11.32 0.18 20.42
CA GLY A 150 10.22 0.81 21.16
C GLY A 150 8.83 0.31 20.79
N VAL A 151 8.69 -0.58 19.79
CA VAL A 151 7.39 -1.04 19.29
C VAL A 151 6.96 -2.33 19.96
N ASP A 152 5.75 -2.35 20.52
CA ASP A 152 5.15 -3.53 21.17
C ASP A 152 4.58 -4.52 20.16
N ILE A 153 3.89 -3.99 19.11
CA ILE A 153 3.17 -4.79 18.12
C ILE A 153 3.60 -4.40 16.71
N LEU A 154 4.00 -5.39 15.90
CA LEU A 154 4.35 -5.18 14.50
C LEU A 154 3.32 -5.83 13.57
N VAL A 155 2.78 -5.02 12.66
CA VAL A 155 1.89 -5.43 11.58
C VAL A 155 2.69 -5.46 10.29
N THR A 156 2.70 -6.60 9.61
CA THR A 156 3.46 -6.81 8.37
C THR A 156 2.60 -7.45 7.29
N GLU A 157 2.99 -7.25 6.06
CA GLU A 157 2.33 -7.84 4.90
C GLU A 157 2.96 -9.18 4.47
N CYS A 158 4.09 -9.59 5.06
CA CYS A 158 4.80 -10.79 4.64
C CYS A 158 5.78 -11.31 5.70
N LYS A 159 6.13 -12.60 5.59
CA LYS A 159 7.10 -13.28 6.46
C LYS A 159 8.52 -12.72 6.28
N ARG A 160 8.89 -12.35 5.04
CA ARG A 160 10.18 -11.69 4.77
C ARG A 160 10.41 -10.51 5.72
N ASP A 161 9.40 -9.64 5.85
CA ASP A 161 9.53 -8.43 6.66
C ASP A 161 9.51 -8.75 8.17
N GLN A 162 8.82 -9.84 8.59
CA GLN A 162 8.91 -10.35 9.96
C GLN A 162 10.32 -10.83 10.29
N SER A 163 10.91 -11.65 9.41
CA SER A 163 12.28 -12.16 9.58
C SER A 163 13.27 -11.01 9.65
N LEU A 164 13.16 -10.06 8.72
CA LEU A 164 14.03 -8.90 8.68
C LEU A 164 13.89 -8.00 9.92
N ALA A 165 12.68 -7.84 10.46
CA ALA A 165 12.47 -7.11 11.70
C ALA A 165 13.17 -7.79 12.89
N ARG A 166 13.11 -9.14 12.98
CA ARG A 166 13.86 -9.91 14.00
C ARG A 166 15.37 -9.74 13.86
N GLU A 167 15.92 -9.79 12.66
CA GLU A 167 17.35 -9.54 12.37
C GLU A 167 17.77 -8.11 12.78
N LEU A 168 16.85 -7.17 12.67
CA LEU A 168 17.06 -5.78 13.09
C LEU A 168 16.84 -5.55 14.60
N GLY A 169 16.52 -6.58 15.36
CA GLY A 169 16.45 -6.54 16.83
C GLY A 169 15.04 -6.42 17.40
N TYR A 170 13.98 -6.55 16.59
CA TYR A 170 12.60 -6.51 17.09
C TYR A 170 12.30 -7.70 18.01
N GLN A 171 11.81 -7.43 19.22
CA GLN A 171 11.48 -8.45 20.23
C GLN A 171 9.97 -8.54 20.53
N GLY A 172 9.18 -7.55 20.08
CA GLY A 172 7.76 -7.48 20.35
C GLY A 172 6.93 -8.54 19.60
N LYS A 173 5.62 -8.39 19.62
CA LYS A 173 4.66 -9.33 19.03
C LYS A 173 4.39 -9.02 17.58
N PHE A 174 4.31 -10.05 16.72
CA PHE A 174 3.74 -9.94 15.38
C PHE A 174 2.24 -10.23 15.40
N LEU A 175 1.47 -9.47 14.64
CA LEU A 175 0.15 -9.89 14.24
C LEU A 175 0.20 -10.85 13.03
N GLU A 176 -0.92 -11.52 12.77
CA GLU A 176 -1.10 -12.30 11.54
C GLU A 176 -0.83 -11.39 10.31
N LEU A 177 -0.27 -11.97 9.25
CA LEU A 177 0.00 -11.23 8.02
C LEU A 177 -1.30 -10.65 7.45
N MET A 178 -1.33 -9.35 7.24
CA MET A 178 -2.50 -8.67 6.70
C MET A 178 -2.13 -7.55 5.73
N PRO A 179 -3.00 -7.25 4.75
CA PRO A 179 -2.78 -6.10 3.87
C PRO A 179 -2.84 -4.79 4.67
N ALA A 180 -1.75 -4.04 4.72
CA ALA A 180 -1.72 -2.72 5.35
C ALA A 180 -2.61 -1.68 4.65
N THR A 181 -3.13 -2.02 3.47
CA THR A 181 -4.01 -1.18 2.64
C THR A 181 -5.51 -1.44 2.84
N GLY A 182 -5.88 -2.23 3.86
CA GLY A 182 -7.27 -2.63 4.09
C GLY A 182 -7.79 -3.72 3.15
N GLY A 183 -8.97 -4.24 3.44
CA GLY A 183 -9.66 -5.24 2.63
C GLY A 183 -10.35 -4.68 1.39
N LEU A 184 -10.94 -5.60 0.60
CA LEU A 184 -11.77 -5.31 -0.57
C LEU A 184 -13.09 -6.11 -0.48
N ASP A 185 -14.12 -5.65 -1.18
CA ASP A 185 -15.37 -6.42 -1.35
C ASP A 185 -15.15 -7.57 -2.33
N THR A 186 -14.48 -8.62 -1.84
CA THR A 186 -14.08 -9.77 -2.65
C THR A 186 -15.27 -10.54 -3.19
N SER A 187 -16.36 -10.64 -2.44
CA SER A 187 -17.58 -11.36 -2.87
C SER A 187 -18.19 -10.72 -4.11
N ARG A 188 -18.33 -9.40 -4.12
CA ARG A 188 -18.83 -8.65 -5.28
C ARG A 188 -17.85 -8.74 -6.45
N LEU A 189 -16.54 -8.55 -6.20
CA LEU A 189 -15.52 -8.62 -7.25
C LEU A 189 -15.46 -10.01 -7.89
N ARG A 190 -15.55 -11.06 -7.07
CA ARG A 190 -15.58 -12.46 -7.53
C ARG A 190 -16.78 -12.72 -8.43
N SER A 191 -17.99 -12.27 -8.06
CA SER A 191 -19.18 -12.47 -8.88
C SER A 191 -19.06 -11.85 -10.26
N ILE A 192 -18.45 -10.68 -10.37
CA ILE A 192 -18.19 -10.00 -11.65
C ILE A 192 -17.08 -10.72 -12.43
N ALA A 193 -15.98 -11.11 -11.76
CA ALA A 193 -14.83 -11.75 -12.40
C ALA A 193 -15.19 -13.10 -13.04
N LEU A 194 -16.07 -13.88 -12.42
CA LEU A 194 -16.50 -15.20 -12.90
C LEU A 194 -17.32 -15.13 -14.19
N VAL A 195 -18.02 -14.03 -14.43
CA VAL A 195 -18.82 -13.83 -15.66
C VAL A 195 -17.91 -13.58 -16.88
N ASN A 196 -16.76 -12.94 -16.69
CA ASN A 196 -15.83 -12.61 -17.75
C ASN A 196 -14.42 -13.11 -17.42
N ARG A 197 -14.09 -14.31 -17.88
CA ARG A 197 -12.78 -14.93 -17.61
C ARG A 197 -11.62 -14.16 -18.21
N PRO A 198 -10.42 -14.19 -17.61
CA PRO A 198 -9.24 -13.49 -18.11
C PRO A 198 -8.90 -13.82 -19.57
N SER A 199 -9.09 -15.06 -20.01
CA SER A 199 -8.86 -15.50 -21.40
C SER A 199 -9.70 -14.71 -22.43
N ALA A 200 -10.92 -14.29 -22.06
CA ALA A 200 -11.79 -13.49 -22.92
C ALA A 200 -11.46 -11.98 -22.88
N ARG A 201 -10.61 -11.53 -21.96
CA ARG A 201 -10.30 -10.10 -21.78
C ARG A 201 -9.17 -9.66 -22.71
N LYS A 202 -9.34 -8.49 -23.34
CA LYS A 202 -8.34 -7.88 -24.23
C LYS A 202 -7.84 -6.54 -23.67
N HIS A 203 -7.48 -6.54 -22.36
CA HIS A 203 -6.95 -5.36 -21.70
C HIS A 203 -5.76 -5.72 -20.80
N ILE A 204 -4.79 -4.81 -20.70
CA ILE A 204 -3.62 -4.93 -19.82
C ILE A 204 -3.58 -3.71 -18.90
N ALA A 205 -3.50 -3.95 -17.58
CA ALA A 205 -3.23 -2.92 -16.59
C ALA A 205 -1.74 -2.82 -16.33
N VAL A 206 -1.15 -1.62 -16.40
CA VAL A 206 0.29 -1.39 -16.19
C VAL A 206 0.47 -0.37 -15.07
N LYS A 207 1.22 -0.73 -14.00
CA LYS A 207 1.58 0.20 -12.94
C LYS A 207 2.66 1.18 -13.44
N GLY A 208 2.26 2.41 -13.67
CA GLY A 208 3.14 3.46 -14.21
C GLY A 208 3.96 4.22 -13.15
N TYR A 209 4.00 3.76 -11.89
CA TYR A 209 4.74 4.42 -10.84
C TYR A 209 6.24 4.42 -11.12
N SER A 210 6.83 5.61 -11.22
CA SER A 210 8.27 5.85 -11.49
C SER A 210 8.87 6.73 -10.40
N GLY A 211 8.61 6.39 -9.15
CA GLY A 211 9.23 7.03 -8.01
C GLY A 211 10.48 6.27 -7.58
N PHE A 212 10.81 6.44 -6.30
CA PHE A 212 12.00 5.88 -5.67
C PHE A 212 12.15 4.35 -5.84
N VAL A 213 11.07 3.58 -5.75
CA VAL A 213 11.09 2.12 -5.91
C VAL A 213 10.30 1.62 -7.13
N GLY A 214 9.60 2.48 -7.84
CA GLY A 214 8.76 2.08 -8.96
C GLY A 214 9.54 2.00 -10.28
N LEU A 215 9.31 0.95 -11.04
CA LEU A 215 9.93 0.67 -12.34
C LEU A 215 8.98 0.90 -13.52
N GLY A 216 8.10 1.92 -13.42
CA GLY A 216 7.09 2.21 -14.45
C GLY A 216 7.66 2.51 -15.85
N ARG A 217 8.90 3.03 -15.95
CA ARG A 217 9.57 3.20 -17.25
C ARG A 217 9.96 1.85 -17.86
N GLU A 218 10.42 0.92 -17.02
CA GLU A 218 10.79 -0.43 -17.46
C GLU A 218 9.54 -1.21 -17.88
N ALA A 219 8.44 -1.05 -17.14
CA ALA A 219 7.16 -1.62 -17.54
C ALA A 219 6.72 -1.14 -18.95
N LEU A 220 6.96 0.13 -19.30
CA LEU A 220 6.69 0.62 -20.65
C LEU A 220 7.65 0.04 -21.71
N LYS A 221 8.91 -0.21 -21.36
CA LYS A 221 9.86 -0.90 -22.27
C LYS A 221 9.42 -2.34 -22.54
N VAL A 222 8.91 -3.05 -21.51
CA VAL A 222 8.33 -4.38 -21.68
C VAL A 222 7.17 -4.33 -22.69
N ILE A 223 6.26 -3.37 -22.55
CA ILE A 223 5.15 -3.19 -23.46
C ILE A 223 5.64 -2.86 -24.90
N GLU A 224 6.65 -2.02 -25.03
CA GLU A 224 7.26 -1.69 -26.31
C GLU A 224 7.86 -2.93 -26.99
N GLU A 225 8.52 -3.81 -26.24
CA GLU A 225 9.14 -5.03 -26.76
C GLU A 225 8.11 -6.04 -27.28
N ILE A 226 6.91 -6.09 -26.68
CA ILE A 226 5.84 -7.03 -27.06
C ILE A 226 4.71 -6.38 -27.86
N GLU A 227 4.86 -5.14 -28.33
CA GLU A 227 3.77 -4.37 -28.96
C GLU A 227 3.12 -5.09 -30.12
N ASP A 228 3.90 -5.79 -30.95
CA ASP A 228 3.40 -6.54 -32.09
C ASP A 228 2.51 -7.73 -31.71
N GLN A 229 2.75 -8.36 -30.56
CA GLN A 229 2.00 -9.51 -30.07
C GLN A 229 0.71 -9.12 -29.32
N ILE A 230 0.57 -7.84 -28.97
CA ILE A 230 -0.60 -7.32 -28.24
C ILE A 230 -1.44 -6.33 -29.06
N LYS A 231 -1.44 -6.47 -30.40
CA LYS A 231 -2.21 -5.57 -31.31
C LYS A 231 -3.70 -5.54 -31.01
N ASP A 232 -4.26 -6.65 -30.51
CA ASP A 232 -5.66 -6.78 -30.15
C ASP A 232 -5.96 -6.29 -28.72
N PHE A 233 -4.95 -5.89 -27.96
CA PHE A 233 -5.12 -5.45 -26.57
C PHE A 233 -5.19 -3.93 -26.47
N SER A 234 -6.03 -3.46 -25.56
CA SER A 234 -5.97 -2.11 -25.03
C SER A 234 -5.15 -2.07 -23.73
N LEU A 235 -4.65 -0.89 -23.39
CA LEU A 235 -3.73 -0.68 -22.26
C LEU A 235 -4.18 0.47 -21.38
N THR A 236 -4.10 0.29 -20.07
CA THR A 236 -4.16 1.43 -19.14
C THR A 236 -2.91 1.46 -18.27
N VAL A 237 -2.11 2.52 -18.44
CA VAL A 237 -0.99 2.83 -17.58
C VAL A 237 -1.51 3.72 -16.45
N TYR A 238 -1.68 3.18 -15.25
CA TYR A 238 -2.23 3.93 -14.11
C TYR A 238 -1.14 4.37 -13.13
N SER A 239 -1.45 5.37 -12.30
CA SER A 239 -0.51 5.96 -11.33
C SER A 239 0.80 6.42 -11.94
N ALA A 240 0.79 6.89 -13.20
CA ALA A 240 1.99 7.28 -13.92
C ALA A 240 2.69 8.48 -13.26
N GLY A 241 3.99 8.32 -12.99
CA GLY A 241 4.88 9.40 -12.60
C GLY A 241 5.36 10.22 -13.80
N LEU A 242 5.97 11.37 -13.57
CA LEU A 242 6.43 12.27 -14.64
C LEU A 242 7.35 11.58 -15.66
N GLY A 243 8.27 10.74 -15.18
CA GLY A 243 9.17 10.00 -16.06
C GLY A 243 8.42 9.01 -16.97
N THR A 244 7.45 8.28 -16.42
CA THR A 244 6.61 7.34 -17.20
C THR A 244 5.75 8.08 -18.21
N LEU A 245 5.20 9.24 -17.85
CA LEU A 245 4.44 10.08 -18.79
C LEU A 245 5.28 10.54 -19.99
N TRP A 246 6.53 10.88 -19.73
CA TRP A 246 7.43 11.26 -20.81
C TRP A 246 7.75 10.07 -21.73
N PHE A 247 8.11 8.93 -21.17
CA PHE A 247 8.37 7.69 -21.91
C PHE A 247 7.16 7.17 -22.67
N SER A 248 5.95 7.36 -22.13
CA SER A 248 4.72 6.90 -22.78
C SER A 248 4.41 7.59 -24.11
N ARG A 249 5.08 8.69 -24.45
CA ARG A 249 4.83 9.45 -25.71
C ARG A 249 5.03 8.60 -26.95
N LYS A 250 6.08 7.75 -26.97
CA LYS A 250 6.38 6.85 -28.09
C LYS A 250 5.26 5.82 -28.28
N LEU A 251 4.91 5.10 -27.20
CA LEU A 251 3.84 4.12 -27.20
C LEU A 251 2.47 4.73 -27.53
N ARG A 252 2.19 5.95 -27.07
CA ARG A 252 0.96 6.66 -27.44
C ARG A 252 0.89 7.00 -28.92
N LYS A 253 2.03 7.20 -29.58
CA LYS A 253 2.09 7.43 -31.02
C LYS A 253 1.85 6.14 -31.82
N SER A 254 2.43 5.02 -31.40
CA SER A 254 2.29 3.73 -32.11
C SER A 254 0.96 3.04 -31.78
N MET A 255 0.53 3.01 -30.53
CA MET A 255 -0.71 2.34 -30.11
C MET A 255 -1.98 3.18 -30.29
N GLY A 256 -1.86 4.51 -30.45
CA GLY A 256 -3.00 5.41 -30.66
C GLY A 256 -4.03 5.32 -29.53
N ASN A 257 -5.30 5.08 -29.88
CA ASN A 257 -6.41 5.00 -28.93
C ASN A 257 -6.41 3.72 -28.06
N ARG A 258 -5.54 2.76 -28.35
CA ARG A 258 -5.42 1.53 -27.56
C ARG A 258 -4.72 1.75 -26.21
N ILE A 259 -4.03 2.86 -26.01
CA ILE A 259 -3.33 3.17 -24.76
C ILE A 259 -3.93 4.39 -24.05
N HIS A 260 -4.31 4.21 -22.79
CA HIS A 260 -4.68 5.28 -21.87
C HIS A 260 -3.60 5.44 -20.80
N VAL A 261 -3.11 6.67 -20.54
CA VAL A 261 -2.08 6.94 -19.52
C VAL A 261 -2.61 7.95 -18.51
N ALA A 262 -2.86 7.48 -17.30
CA ALA A 262 -3.38 8.26 -16.19
C ALA A 262 -2.30 8.58 -15.15
N ARG A 263 -2.16 9.86 -14.79
CA ARG A 263 -1.28 10.31 -13.69
C ARG A 263 -1.74 9.75 -12.35
N LYS A 264 -0.82 9.72 -11.38
CA LYS A 264 -1.14 9.44 -9.98
C LYS A 264 -2.33 10.31 -9.52
N HIS A 265 -3.29 9.72 -8.82
CA HIS A 265 -4.53 10.34 -8.30
C HIS A 265 -5.51 10.87 -9.37
N LYS A 266 -5.39 10.46 -10.64
CA LYS A 266 -6.35 10.85 -11.68
C LYS A 266 -7.48 9.85 -11.87
N LEU A 267 -7.26 8.58 -11.58
CA LEU A 267 -8.31 7.58 -11.56
C LEU A 267 -8.88 7.44 -10.15
N SER A 268 -10.19 7.40 -10.06
CA SER A 268 -10.92 7.05 -8.84
C SER A 268 -10.72 5.56 -8.48
N ASN A 269 -11.07 5.18 -7.26
CA ASN A 269 -11.00 3.76 -6.87
C ASN A 269 -11.91 2.87 -7.73
N LEU A 270 -13.10 3.36 -8.10
CA LEU A 270 -14.03 2.63 -8.99
C LEU A 270 -13.47 2.46 -10.40
N GLU A 271 -12.80 3.48 -10.95
CA GLU A 271 -12.15 3.39 -12.26
C GLU A 271 -10.96 2.42 -12.24
N ILE A 272 -10.19 2.40 -11.15
CA ILE A 272 -9.10 1.42 -10.96
C ILE A 272 -9.68 0.01 -10.89
N GLU A 273 -10.72 -0.20 -10.10
CA GLU A 273 -11.39 -1.48 -9.99
C GLU A 273 -11.95 -1.97 -11.34
N ALA A 274 -12.69 -1.10 -12.05
CA ALA A 274 -13.21 -1.40 -13.38
C ALA A 274 -12.10 -1.70 -14.40
N MET A 275 -10.95 -1.03 -14.29
CA MET A 275 -9.77 -1.31 -15.09
C MET A 275 -9.25 -2.74 -14.82
N PHE A 276 -9.10 -3.15 -13.56
CA PHE A 276 -8.63 -4.49 -13.23
C PHE A 276 -9.63 -5.58 -13.65
N LEU A 277 -10.94 -5.36 -13.46
CA LEU A 277 -12.00 -6.30 -13.84
C LEU A 277 -12.02 -6.58 -15.36
N LYS A 278 -11.65 -5.64 -16.21
CA LYS A 278 -11.51 -5.85 -17.66
C LYS A 278 -10.14 -6.34 -18.09
N SER A 279 -9.14 -6.34 -17.18
CA SER A 279 -7.77 -6.71 -17.52
C SER A 279 -7.57 -8.22 -17.52
N ARG A 280 -6.90 -8.74 -18.56
CA ARG A 280 -6.36 -10.09 -18.60
C ARG A 280 -5.12 -10.21 -17.72
N VAL A 281 -4.22 -9.23 -17.84
CA VAL A 281 -2.92 -9.20 -17.16
C VAL A 281 -2.73 -7.87 -16.44
N ALA A 282 -2.10 -7.93 -15.29
CA ALA A 282 -1.66 -6.77 -14.53
C ALA A 282 -0.14 -6.78 -14.37
N LEU A 283 0.55 -5.83 -14.99
CA LEU A 283 2.01 -5.69 -14.92
C LEU A 283 2.38 -4.69 -13.82
N GLY A 284 3.11 -5.16 -12.80
CA GLY A 284 3.65 -4.34 -11.72
C GLY A 284 5.14 -4.57 -11.52
N LEU A 285 5.97 -3.60 -11.91
CA LEU A 285 7.42 -3.69 -11.70
C LEU A 285 7.87 -2.71 -10.62
N SER A 286 8.65 -3.19 -9.65
CA SER A 286 9.20 -2.40 -8.55
C SER A 286 10.53 -2.95 -8.04
N GLN A 287 11.39 -2.09 -7.49
CA GLN A 287 12.63 -2.51 -6.82
C GLN A 287 12.39 -3.00 -5.39
N SER A 288 11.25 -2.66 -4.83
CA SER A 288 10.85 -3.03 -3.47
C SER A 288 9.35 -2.80 -3.30
N ASP A 289 8.69 -3.72 -2.64
CA ASP A 289 7.30 -3.58 -2.19
C ASP A 289 7.04 -4.60 -1.06
N GLY A 290 5.99 -4.41 -0.26
CA GLY A 290 5.38 -5.43 0.57
C GLY A 290 4.43 -6.29 -0.28
N LEU A 291 3.14 -6.28 0.05
CA LEU A 291 2.09 -6.75 -0.84
C LEU A 291 1.74 -5.65 -1.85
N PRO A 292 2.16 -5.74 -3.12
CA PRO A 292 1.83 -4.70 -4.08
C PRO A 292 0.32 -4.57 -4.27
N ALA A 293 -0.21 -3.35 -4.20
CA ALA A 293 -1.62 -3.12 -4.47
C ALA A 293 -2.06 -3.67 -5.85
N THR A 294 -1.16 -3.62 -6.85
CA THR A 294 -1.37 -4.23 -8.17
C THR A 294 -1.68 -5.73 -8.07
N VAL A 295 -0.93 -6.47 -7.24
CA VAL A 295 -1.12 -7.91 -7.05
C VAL A 295 -2.43 -8.17 -6.33
N LYS A 296 -2.70 -7.47 -5.23
CA LYS A 296 -3.94 -7.62 -4.48
C LYS A 296 -5.17 -7.33 -5.33
N GLU A 297 -5.19 -6.21 -6.05
CA GLU A 297 -6.30 -5.84 -6.94
C GLU A 297 -6.45 -6.88 -8.08
N ALA A 298 -5.34 -7.35 -8.68
CA ALA A 298 -5.37 -8.37 -9.72
C ALA A 298 -5.97 -9.68 -9.21
N MET A 299 -5.53 -10.18 -8.06
CA MET A 299 -6.05 -11.40 -7.45
C MET A 299 -7.55 -11.30 -7.15
N CYS A 300 -8.02 -10.17 -6.62
CA CYS A 300 -9.44 -9.97 -6.29
C CYS A 300 -10.34 -9.81 -7.52
N THR A 301 -9.80 -9.44 -8.67
CA THR A 301 -10.56 -9.19 -9.93
C THR A 301 -10.34 -10.26 -10.99
N GLY A 302 -9.52 -11.25 -10.67
CA GLY A 302 -9.16 -12.34 -11.58
C GLY A 302 -8.16 -11.96 -12.68
N ALA A 303 -7.59 -10.76 -12.71
CA ALA A 303 -6.52 -10.42 -13.61
C ALA A 303 -5.24 -11.21 -13.24
N PHE A 304 -4.44 -11.62 -14.23
CA PHE A 304 -3.21 -12.38 -13.98
C PHE A 304 -2.06 -11.44 -13.62
N PRO A 305 -1.45 -11.54 -12.40
CA PRO A 305 -0.36 -10.67 -12.00
C PRO A 305 0.99 -11.10 -12.57
N VAL A 306 1.72 -10.15 -13.16
CA VAL A 306 3.15 -10.24 -13.47
C VAL A 306 3.86 -9.20 -12.62
N GLN A 307 4.71 -9.64 -11.68
CA GLN A 307 5.30 -8.80 -10.65
C GLN A 307 6.78 -9.09 -10.46
N THR A 308 7.57 -8.09 -10.02
CA THR A 308 8.98 -8.32 -9.65
C THR A 308 9.11 -9.13 -8.35
N ALA A 309 10.09 -10.05 -8.32
CA ALA A 309 10.40 -10.90 -7.17
C ALA A 309 10.95 -10.12 -5.95
N THR A 310 11.22 -8.82 -6.09
CA THR A 310 11.60 -7.91 -5.00
C THR A 310 10.45 -7.47 -4.09
N SER A 311 9.23 -7.86 -4.45
CA SER A 311 8.03 -7.72 -3.60
C SER A 311 7.74 -9.03 -2.86
N CYS A 312 6.80 -8.98 -1.92
CA CYS A 312 6.33 -10.17 -1.23
C CYS A 312 5.21 -10.91 -1.99
N ALA A 313 4.98 -10.60 -3.26
CA ALA A 313 3.89 -11.18 -4.06
C ALA A 313 3.89 -12.72 -4.04
N GLY A 314 5.06 -13.36 -4.09
CA GLY A 314 5.19 -14.83 -4.05
C GLY A 314 4.73 -15.49 -2.76
N GLU A 315 4.54 -14.74 -1.68
CA GLU A 315 3.95 -15.26 -0.44
C GLU A 315 2.41 -15.24 -0.46
N TRP A 316 1.80 -14.55 -1.43
CA TRP A 316 0.36 -14.37 -1.52
C TRP A 316 -0.29 -15.18 -2.63
N PHE A 317 0.38 -15.36 -3.74
CA PHE A 317 -0.05 -16.30 -4.77
C PHE A 317 0.99 -17.43 -4.92
N ALA A 318 0.55 -18.64 -5.25
CA ALA A 318 1.48 -19.73 -5.54
C ALA A 318 2.28 -19.38 -6.81
N ALA A 319 3.61 -19.28 -6.68
CA ALA A 319 4.49 -19.05 -7.82
C ALA A 319 4.19 -20.07 -8.93
N ASP A 320 4.22 -19.63 -10.19
CA ASP A 320 3.89 -20.36 -11.41
C ASP A 320 2.41 -20.75 -11.61
N PHE A 321 1.55 -20.58 -10.57
CA PHE A 321 0.14 -20.93 -10.67
C PHE A 321 -0.81 -19.75 -10.53
N GLY A 322 -0.50 -18.78 -9.66
CA GLY A 322 -1.34 -17.62 -9.40
C GLY A 322 -0.81 -16.33 -10.03
N GLY A 323 0.42 -16.33 -10.53
CA GLY A 323 1.09 -15.20 -11.15
C GLY A 323 2.52 -15.55 -11.54
N ILE A 324 3.21 -14.64 -12.22
CA ILE A 324 4.62 -14.83 -12.60
C ILE A 324 5.47 -13.78 -11.87
N LEU A 325 6.54 -14.26 -11.21
CA LEU A 325 7.58 -13.42 -10.63
C LEU A 325 8.73 -13.25 -11.63
N VAL A 326 9.15 -12.02 -11.84
CA VAL A 326 10.24 -11.67 -12.76
C VAL A 326 11.39 -11.00 -12.02
N ALA A 327 12.61 -11.13 -12.52
CA ALA A 327 13.75 -10.43 -11.95
C ALA A 327 13.63 -8.91 -12.15
N PRO A 328 13.99 -8.08 -11.15
CA PRO A 328 14.02 -6.63 -11.33
C PRO A 328 15.04 -6.24 -12.40
N HIS A 329 14.74 -5.20 -13.14
CA HIS A 329 15.61 -4.66 -14.24
C HIS A 329 15.84 -5.64 -15.41
N ASN A 330 15.16 -6.78 -15.47
CA ASN A 330 15.25 -7.73 -16.57
C ASN A 330 14.03 -7.59 -17.50
N ILE A 331 14.16 -6.74 -18.51
CA ILE A 331 13.08 -6.46 -19.47
C ILE A 331 12.70 -7.74 -20.23
N SER A 332 13.69 -8.50 -20.72
CA SER A 332 13.45 -9.73 -21.49
C SER A 332 12.69 -10.79 -20.69
N ASP A 333 13.01 -10.96 -19.40
CA ASP A 333 12.29 -11.87 -18.51
C ASP A 333 10.83 -11.44 -18.32
N ALA A 334 10.62 -10.14 -18.06
CA ALA A 334 9.28 -9.58 -17.94
C ALA A 334 8.47 -9.65 -19.26
N SER A 335 9.13 -9.45 -20.41
CA SER A 335 8.50 -9.59 -21.74
C SER A 335 8.05 -11.02 -22.00
N LYS A 336 8.89 -12.01 -21.71
CA LYS A 336 8.52 -13.44 -21.82
C LYS A 336 7.34 -13.79 -20.90
N ALA A 337 7.36 -13.32 -19.66
CA ALA A 337 6.26 -13.50 -18.72
C ALA A 337 4.94 -12.89 -19.23
N MET A 338 5.02 -11.68 -19.77
CA MET A 338 3.86 -11.02 -20.40
C MET A 338 3.34 -11.77 -21.61
N LEU A 339 4.23 -12.21 -22.52
CA LEU A 339 3.83 -12.99 -23.70
C LEU A 339 3.14 -14.29 -23.30
N ARG A 340 3.67 -15.01 -22.30
CA ARG A 340 3.02 -16.19 -21.77
C ARG A 340 1.62 -15.87 -21.21
N ALA A 341 1.49 -14.80 -20.41
CA ALA A 341 0.21 -14.41 -19.80
C ALA A 341 -0.84 -13.94 -20.84
N VAL A 342 -0.43 -13.34 -21.96
CA VAL A 342 -1.38 -12.91 -23.02
C VAL A 342 -1.76 -14.03 -23.99
N SER A 343 -0.96 -15.12 -24.09
CA SER A 343 -1.19 -16.21 -25.05
C SER A 343 -1.74 -17.50 -24.41
N ASP A 344 -1.48 -17.75 -23.14
CA ASP A 344 -1.89 -18.98 -22.45
C ASP A 344 -3.21 -18.77 -21.67
N ASP A 345 -4.32 -19.18 -22.31
CA ASP A 345 -5.66 -19.05 -21.74
C ASP A 345 -5.85 -19.94 -20.49
N ASN A 346 -5.30 -21.15 -20.53
CA ASN A 346 -5.41 -22.10 -19.41
C ASN A 346 -4.67 -21.59 -18.17
N LEU A 347 -3.51 -20.99 -18.36
CA LEU A 347 -2.72 -20.41 -17.27
C LEU A 347 -3.53 -19.32 -16.56
N VAL A 348 -4.05 -18.34 -17.30
CA VAL A 348 -4.71 -17.18 -16.68
C VAL A 348 -6.05 -17.54 -16.04
N ASP A 349 -6.82 -18.47 -16.66
CA ASP A 349 -8.13 -18.89 -16.14
C ASP A 349 -7.98 -19.78 -14.89
N SER A 350 -6.98 -20.69 -14.88
CA SER A 350 -6.69 -21.51 -13.70
C SER A 350 -6.17 -20.65 -12.54
N ALA A 351 -5.33 -19.67 -12.83
CA ALA A 351 -4.84 -18.72 -11.84
C ALA A 351 -5.97 -17.88 -11.24
N MET A 352 -6.93 -17.44 -12.05
CA MET A 352 -8.09 -16.68 -11.57
C MET A 352 -8.84 -17.43 -10.47
N VAL A 353 -9.17 -18.70 -10.68
CA VAL A 353 -9.94 -19.49 -9.69
C VAL A 353 -9.23 -19.52 -8.35
N ARG A 354 -7.94 -19.85 -8.35
CA ARG A 354 -7.12 -19.93 -7.12
C ARG A 354 -6.94 -18.57 -6.45
N ASN A 355 -6.66 -17.54 -7.25
CA ASN A 355 -6.46 -16.18 -6.73
C ASN A 355 -7.72 -15.62 -6.06
N LEU A 356 -8.91 -15.87 -6.64
CA LEU A 356 -10.17 -15.47 -6.05
C LEU A 356 -10.44 -16.18 -4.72
N GLU A 357 -10.11 -17.47 -4.60
CA GLU A 357 -10.22 -18.22 -3.33
C GLU A 357 -9.29 -17.64 -2.25
N ILE A 358 -8.02 -17.39 -2.60
CA ILE A 358 -7.06 -16.76 -1.67
C ILE A 358 -7.53 -15.36 -1.28
N ALA A 359 -8.07 -14.60 -2.24
CA ALA A 359 -8.56 -13.25 -2.00
C ALA A 359 -9.73 -13.22 -1.01
N ASP A 360 -10.69 -14.15 -1.13
CA ASP A 360 -11.83 -14.26 -0.20
C ASP A 360 -11.36 -14.55 1.24
N ILE A 361 -10.35 -15.42 1.38
CA ILE A 361 -9.82 -15.81 2.69
C ILE A 361 -8.94 -14.71 3.32
N LYS A 362 -8.17 -13.99 2.50
CA LYS A 362 -7.08 -13.12 2.99
C LYS A 362 -7.34 -11.62 2.80
N PHE A 363 -8.14 -11.22 1.81
CA PHE A 363 -8.30 -9.82 1.41
C PHE A 363 -9.71 -9.29 1.57
N SER A 364 -10.68 -10.10 2.02
CA SER A 364 -12.05 -9.62 2.24
C SER A 364 -12.10 -8.51 3.31
N GLU A 365 -12.97 -7.52 3.11
CA GLU A 365 -13.15 -6.41 4.05
C GLU A 365 -13.45 -6.90 5.47
N SER A 366 -14.29 -7.95 5.62
CA SER A 366 -14.61 -8.55 6.91
C SER A 366 -13.37 -9.12 7.59
N LYS A 367 -12.61 -9.98 6.89
CA LYS A 367 -11.41 -10.63 7.46
C LYS A 367 -10.36 -9.59 7.88
N VAL A 368 -10.07 -8.61 7.02
CA VAL A 368 -9.07 -7.58 7.36
C VAL A 368 -9.56 -6.68 8.48
N ARG A 369 -10.86 -6.39 8.55
CA ARG A 369 -11.46 -5.65 9.67
C ARG A 369 -11.30 -6.42 10.99
N ASP A 370 -11.63 -7.70 11.01
CA ASP A 370 -11.54 -8.54 12.22
C ASP A 370 -10.09 -8.59 12.74
N MET A 371 -9.13 -8.80 11.84
CA MET A 371 -7.70 -8.76 12.19
C MET A 371 -7.26 -7.40 12.69
N SER A 372 -7.77 -6.33 12.10
CA SER A 372 -7.46 -4.95 12.52
C SER A 372 -8.09 -4.61 13.88
N ARG A 373 -9.26 -5.19 14.18
CA ARG A 373 -9.91 -5.04 15.50
C ARG A 373 -9.08 -5.65 16.62
N ILE A 374 -8.47 -6.81 16.39
CA ILE A 374 -7.55 -7.43 17.34
C ILE A 374 -6.44 -6.46 17.74
N LEU A 375 -5.89 -5.70 16.80
CA LEU A 375 -4.87 -4.69 17.08
C LEU A 375 -5.33 -3.63 18.09
N TYR A 376 -6.60 -3.25 18.06
CA TYR A 376 -7.10 -2.12 18.85
C TYR A 376 -7.88 -2.52 20.11
N LEU A 377 -8.55 -3.66 20.07
CA LEU A 377 -9.44 -4.08 21.17
C LEU A 377 -8.73 -5.02 22.14
N ASP A 378 -7.87 -5.92 21.65
CA ASP A 378 -7.15 -6.90 22.46
C ASP A 378 -5.77 -6.38 22.94
N LEU A 379 -5.73 -5.12 23.40
CA LEU A 379 -4.51 -4.54 23.98
C LEU A 379 -4.03 -5.27 25.26
N GLU A 380 -4.86 -6.13 25.83
CA GLU A 380 -4.58 -7.00 26.98
C GLU A 380 -3.98 -8.36 26.59
N ILE A 381 -3.52 -8.53 25.33
CA ILE A 381 -2.90 -9.79 24.96
C ILE A 381 -1.69 -9.99 25.89
N SER A 382 -1.96 -10.76 26.95
CA SER A 382 -1.09 -11.21 28.02
C SER A 382 0.33 -11.52 27.57
N GLU A 383 1.24 -11.21 28.47
CA GLU A 383 2.66 -11.57 28.51
C GLU A 383 2.98 -13.00 28.07
#